data_bdaf3d32351b963dd119865bbbc7d442
#
_entry.id   bdaf3d32351b963dd119865bbbc7d442
#
_cell.length_a   1.000
_cell.length_b   1.000
_cell.length_c   1.000
_cell.angle_alpha   90.00
_cell.angle_beta   90.00
_cell.angle_gamma   90.00
#
_symmetry.space_group_name_H-M   'P 1'
#
loop_
_entity.id
_entity.type
_entity.pdbx_description
1 polymer ?
#
loop_
_entity_poly.entity_id
_entity_poly.type
_entity_poly.pdbx_seq_one_letter_code
_entity_poly.pdbx_strand_id
1 'polypeptide(L)'
;MNTVRLEIENRKGLKLQAYLELPANQKPNHFAIFAHCFSCNSNFNAVKNISRSLSNHGFGILRFDFTGLGKSEGEFAESHFSANVEDLLDVNAYLAKHFKAPELLVGHSLGGAAVIVAASKLENVKAIATVGAPSTVNHVTHLFSHGLEDIPEKGEIEVKIGGRPFKINQDFVSDFSKTDLPKII
;
A
#
# COMPACT_ATOMS: atom_id res chain seq x y z
N MET A 1 -15.35 2.14 -18.59
CA MET A 1 -14.61 2.27 -17.32
C MET A 1 -14.47 3.74 -17.00
N ASN A 2 -14.82 4.14 -15.81
CA ASN A 2 -14.71 5.51 -15.32
C ASN A 2 -13.68 5.53 -14.19
N THR A 3 -12.68 6.41 -14.30
CA THR A 3 -11.68 6.62 -13.25
C THR A 3 -11.99 7.92 -12.51
N VAL A 4 -12.21 7.83 -11.20
CA VAL A 4 -12.39 8.98 -10.32
C VAL A 4 -11.10 9.20 -9.55
N ARG A 5 -10.53 10.40 -9.66
CA ARG A 5 -9.38 10.81 -8.86
C ARG A 5 -9.87 11.29 -7.49
N LEU A 6 -9.21 10.82 -6.43
CA LEU A 6 -9.54 11.13 -5.04
C LEU A 6 -8.28 11.54 -4.29
N GLU A 7 -8.47 12.35 -3.26
CA GLU A 7 -7.49 12.62 -2.22
C GLU A 7 -8.11 12.13 -0.90
N ILE A 8 -7.41 11.25 -0.21
CA ILE A 8 -7.88 10.62 1.02
C ILE A 8 -6.95 11.06 2.14
N GLU A 9 -7.50 11.77 3.13
CA GLU A 9 -6.74 12.15 4.32
C GLU A 9 -6.58 10.93 5.24
N ASN A 10 -5.32 10.60 5.58
CA ASN A 10 -5.02 9.54 6.53
C ASN A 10 -5.05 10.08 7.97
N ARG A 11 -4.91 9.19 8.95
CA ARG A 11 -4.93 9.53 10.40
C ARG A 11 -3.88 10.52 10.84
N LYS A 12 -2.84 10.76 10.02
CA LYS A 12 -1.79 11.74 10.27
C LYS A 12 -2.08 13.10 9.61
N GLY A 13 -3.23 13.24 8.93
CA GLY A 13 -3.60 14.45 8.19
C GLY A 13 -2.91 14.58 6.83
N LEU A 14 -2.22 13.55 6.35
CA LEU A 14 -1.56 13.55 5.05
C LEU A 14 -2.53 13.10 3.96
N LYS A 15 -2.47 13.74 2.79
CA LYS A 15 -3.31 13.41 1.64
C LYS A 15 -2.71 12.29 0.82
N LEU A 16 -3.40 11.17 0.76
CA LEU A 16 -3.08 10.04 -0.09
C LEU A 16 -3.76 10.22 -1.45
N GLN A 17 -2.96 10.17 -2.52
CA GLN A 17 -3.49 10.19 -3.88
C GLN A 17 -4.09 8.83 -4.22
N ALA A 18 -5.36 8.83 -4.62
CA ALA A 18 -6.07 7.61 -4.96
C ALA A 18 -6.82 7.73 -6.30
N TYR A 19 -7.12 6.57 -6.90
CA TYR A 19 -7.89 6.44 -8.13
C TYR A 19 -8.89 5.30 -7.96
N LEU A 20 -10.17 5.63 -8.07
CA LEU A 20 -11.25 4.66 -8.03
C LEU A 20 -11.67 4.32 -9.46
N GLU A 21 -11.44 3.08 -9.87
CA GLU A 21 -11.87 2.54 -11.14
C GLU A 21 -13.27 1.94 -10.99
N LEU A 22 -14.22 2.43 -11.77
CA LEU A 22 -15.61 1.99 -11.73
C LEU A 22 -16.00 1.31 -13.05
N PRO A 23 -16.87 0.29 -13.04
CA PRO A 23 -17.44 -0.29 -14.25
C PRO A 23 -18.13 0.77 -15.12
N ALA A 24 -18.06 0.62 -16.43
CA ALA A 24 -18.64 1.63 -17.36
C ALA A 24 -20.17 1.63 -17.36
N ASN A 25 -20.78 0.44 -17.33
CA ASN A 25 -22.20 0.26 -17.69
C ASN A 25 -23.04 -0.28 -16.54
N GLN A 26 -22.51 -0.37 -15.34
CA GLN A 26 -23.21 -0.87 -14.16
C GLN A 26 -22.65 -0.27 -12.86
N LYS A 27 -23.46 -0.26 -11.82
CA LYS A 27 -22.96 0.04 -10.47
C LYS A 27 -22.07 -1.12 -10.00
N PRO A 28 -20.95 -0.84 -9.30
CA PRO A 28 -20.12 -1.90 -8.75
C PRO A 28 -20.90 -2.70 -7.70
N ASN A 29 -20.86 -4.03 -7.81
CA ASN A 29 -21.46 -4.95 -6.84
C ASN A 29 -20.59 -5.09 -5.58
N HIS A 30 -19.28 -5.10 -5.79
CA HIS A 30 -18.24 -5.29 -4.78
C HIS A 30 -17.18 -4.22 -4.90
N PHE A 31 -16.51 -3.93 -3.78
CA PHE A 31 -15.38 -3.01 -3.78
C PHE A 31 -14.10 -3.74 -3.36
N ALA A 32 -12.99 -3.25 -3.90
CA ALA A 32 -11.65 -3.76 -3.61
C ALA A 32 -10.64 -2.62 -3.43
N ILE A 33 -9.55 -2.90 -2.72
CA ILE A 33 -8.39 -2.01 -2.61
C ILE A 33 -7.18 -2.73 -3.21
N PHE A 34 -6.35 -2.00 -3.94
CA PHE A 34 -5.07 -2.48 -4.46
C PHE A 34 -3.91 -1.76 -3.77
N ALA A 35 -3.05 -2.52 -3.08
CA ALA A 35 -1.81 -2.10 -2.46
C ALA A 35 -0.61 -2.40 -3.37
N HIS A 36 0.13 -1.37 -3.79
CA HIS A 36 1.29 -1.52 -4.68
C HIS A 36 2.55 -2.00 -3.93
N CYS A 37 3.60 -2.33 -4.68
CA CYS A 37 4.88 -2.81 -4.15
C CYS A 37 5.71 -1.69 -3.48
N PHE A 38 6.75 -2.13 -2.75
CA PHE A 38 7.74 -1.26 -2.15
C PHE A 38 8.37 -0.33 -3.18
N SER A 39 8.48 0.96 -2.87
CA SER A 39 8.99 2.01 -3.76
C SER A 39 8.26 2.18 -5.12
N CYS A 40 7.09 1.55 -5.31
CA CYS A 40 6.25 1.72 -6.49
C CYS A 40 5.25 2.88 -6.33
N ASN A 41 4.24 2.91 -7.19
CA ASN A 41 3.07 3.79 -7.06
C ASN A 41 1.84 3.15 -7.74
N SER A 42 0.68 3.74 -7.52
CA SER A 42 -0.60 3.29 -8.04
C SER A 42 -0.72 3.35 -9.59
N ASN A 43 0.18 4.06 -10.27
CA ASN A 43 0.21 4.18 -11.73
C ASN A 43 1.08 3.13 -12.42
N PHE A 44 1.71 2.23 -11.66
CA PHE A 44 2.46 1.12 -12.22
C PHE A 44 1.57 0.26 -13.14
N ASN A 45 2.10 -0.19 -14.29
CA ASN A 45 1.28 -0.86 -15.31
C ASN A 45 0.54 -2.10 -14.80
N ALA A 46 1.19 -2.92 -13.98
CA ALA A 46 0.55 -4.10 -13.40
C ALA A 46 -0.64 -3.71 -12.51
N VAL A 47 -0.48 -2.69 -11.66
CA VAL A 47 -1.55 -2.16 -10.79
C VAL A 47 -2.75 -1.70 -11.63
N LYS A 48 -2.49 -0.86 -12.65
CA LYS A 48 -3.55 -0.37 -13.55
C LYS A 48 -4.25 -1.50 -14.30
N ASN A 49 -3.50 -2.46 -14.83
CA ASN A 49 -4.08 -3.55 -15.63
C ASN A 49 -4.94 -4.49 -14.78
N ILE A 50 -4.48 -4.84 -13.57
CA ILE A 50 -5.27 -5.65 -12.64
C ILE A 50 -6.52 -4.88 -12.21
N SER A 51 -6.39 -3.60 -11.85
CA SER A 51 -7.52 -2.76 -11.45
C SER A 51 -8.56 -2.64 -12.57
N ARG A 52 -8.12 -2.45 -13.82
CA ARG A 52 -9.02 -2.42 -14.99
C ARG A 52 -9.72 -3.75 -15.21
N SER A 53 -8.99 -4.86 -15.08
CA SER A 53 -9.57 -6.20 -15.21
C SER A 53 -10.67 -6.42 -14.17
N LEU A 54 -10.41 -6.12 -12.90
CA LEU A 54 -11.41 -6.24 -11.84
C LEU A 54 -12.61 -5.32 -12.06
N SER A 55 -12.38 -4.07 -12.52
CA SER A 55 -13.47 -3.15 -12.85
C SER A 55 -14.35 -3.67 -13.99
N ASN A 56 -13.77 -4.30 -15.01
CA ASN A 56 -14.53 -4.93 -16.10
C ASN A 56 -15.36 -6.14 -15.62
N HIS A 57 -14.99 -6.74 -14.48
CA HIS A 57 -15.75 -7.81 -13.83
C HIS A 57 -16.71 -7.31 -12.73
N GLY A 58 -17.00 -6.01 -12.71
CA GLY A 58 -18.03 -5.44 -11.83
C GLY A 58 -17.54 -4.95 -10.47
N PHE A 59 -16.22 -4.92 -10.23
CA PHE A 59 -15.67 -4.33 -9.01
C PHE A 59 -15.49 -2.82 -9.14
N GLY A 60 -15.80 -2.09 -8.06
CA GLY A 60 -15.21 -0.78 -7.81
C GLY A 60 -13.85 -0.99 -7.15
N ILE A 61 -12.75 -0.66 -7.82
CA ILE A 61 -11.44 -0.89 -7.25
C ILE A 61 -10.67 0.40 -7.01
N LEU A 62 -10.23 0.61 -5.79
CA LEU A 62 -9.42 1.74 -5.40
C LEU A 62 -7.95 1.32 -5.34
N ARG A 63 -7.12 2.01 -6.11
CA ARG A 63 -5.66 1.97 -6.03
C ARG A 63 -5.17 3.32 -5.53
N PHE A 64 -4.19 3.33 -4.65
CA PHE A 64 -3.69 4.56 -4.05
C PHE A 64 -2.18 4.52 -3.90
N ASP A 65 -1.57 5.67 -3.70
CA ASP A 65 -0.16 5.81 -3.37
C ASP A 65 -0.01 5.85 -1.84
N PHE A 66 0.84 5.01 -1.27
CA PHE A 66 1.17 5.07 0.16
C PHE A 66 1.83 6.39 0.53
N THR A 67 1.78 6.76 1.81
CA THR A 67 2.48 7.94 2.38
C THR A 67 3.91 8.01 1.85
N GLY A 68 4.34 9.20 1.40
CA GLY A 68 5.70 9.45 0.88
C GLY A 68 6.02 8.80 -0.46
N LEU A 69 5.02 8.22 -1.16
CA LEU A 69 5.19 7.58 -2.46
C LEU A 69 4.26 8.18 -3.52
N GLY A 70 4.68 8.08 -4.77
CA GLY A 70 3.90 8.52 -5.94
C GLY A 70 3.54 10.00 -5.90
N LYS A 71 2.27 10.31 -5.64
CA LYS A 71 1.72 11.67 -5.52
C LYS A 71 1.08 11.92 -4.15
N SER A 72 1.23 11.00 -3.22
CA SER A 72 0.82 11.17 -1.84
C SER A 72 1.79 12.09 -1.09
N GLU A 73 1.27 12.79 -0.10
CA GLU A 73 2.07 13.62 0.80
C GLU A 73 2.90 12.77 1.77
N GLY A 74 3.81 13.41 2.50
CA GLY A 74 4.75 12.78 3.43
C GLY A 74 6.08 12.43 2.79
N GLU A 75 7.01 11.96 3.61
CA GLU A 75 8.36 11.56 3.19
C GLU A 75 8.46 10.02 3.11
N PHE A 76 9.36 9.52 2.24
CA PHE A 76 9.56 8.06 2.11
C PHE A 76 9.99 7.41 3.43
N ALA A 77 10.77 8.10 4.25
CA ALA A 77 11.17 7.64 5.58
C ALA A 77 9.97 7.34 6.50
N GLU A 78 8.80 7.92 6.21
CA GLU A 78 7.54 7.66 6.94
C GLU A 78 6.75 6.48 6.35
N SER A 79 7.14 5.99 5.15
CA SER A 79 6.49 4.87 4.43
C SER A 79 7.03 3.51 4.91
N HIS A 80 7.26 3.36 6.22
CA HIS A 80 7.62 2.08 6.81
C HIS A 80 6.42 1.10 6.79
N PHE A 81 6.66 -0.17 7.05
CA PHE A 81 5.66 -1.21 6.86
C PHE A 81 4.38 -0.99 7.69
N SER A 82 4.53 -0.63 8.97
CA SER A 82 3.37 -0.34 9.83
C SER A 82 2.54 0.84 9.33
N ALA A 83 3.18 1.90 8.80
CA ALA A 83 2.48 3.03 8.19
C ALA A 83 1.71 2.61 6.93
N ASN A 84 2.26 1.72 6.11
CA ASN A 84 1.55 1.20 4.94
C ASN A 84 0.29 0.40 5.35
N VAL A 85 0.35 -0.36 6.44
CA VAL A 85 -0.84 -1.02 7.00
C VAL A 85 -1.86 0.01 7.49
N GLU A 86 -1.42 1.07 8.17
CA GLU A 86 -2.29 2.15 8.65
C GLU A 86 -2.97 2.88 7.48
N ASP A 87 -2.23 3.23 6.43
CA ASP A 87 -2.80 3.84 5.22
C ASP A 87 -3.88 2.94 4.59
N LEU A 88 -3.68 1.61 4.57
CA LEU A 88 -4.69 0.66 4.11
C LEU A 88 -5.97 0.69 4.96
N LEU A 89 -5.83 0.78 6.29
CA LEU A 89 -6.98 0.88 7.20
C LEU A 89 -7.74 2.20 6.98
N ASP A 90 -7.04 3.31 6.76
CA ASP A 90 -7.64 4.62 6.52
C ASP A 90 -8.36 4.66 5.17
N VAL A 91 -7.76 4.10 4.13
CA VAL A 91 -8.37 3.96 2.79
C VAL A 91 -9.60 3.04 2.85
N ASN A 92 -9.55 1.95 3.63
CA ASN A 92 -10.71 1.09 3.86
C ASN A 92 -11.86 1.86 4.53
N ALA A 93 -11.56 2.62 5.58
CA ALA A 93 -12.56 3.44 6.28
C ALA A 93 -13.17 4.50 5.35
N TYR A 94 -12.36 5.13 4.51
CA TYR A 94 -12.83 6.08 3.51
C TYR A 94 -13.81 5.44 2.52
N LEU A 95 -13.46 4.28 1.95
CA LEU A 95 -14.35 3.57 1.03
C LEU A 95 -15.65 3.16 1.70
N ALA A 96 -15.58 2.62 2.92
CA ALA A 96 -16.76 2.21 3.68
C ALA A 96 -17.72 3.39 3.95
N LYS A 97 -17.17 4.58 4.22
CA LYS A 97 -17.93 5.79 4.53
C LYS A 97 -18.56 6.42 3.29
N HIS A 98 -17.84 6.49 2.16
CA HIS A 98 -18.23 7.30 1.00
C HIS A 98 -18.82 6.46 -0.14
N PHE A 99 -18.60 5.15 -0.16
CA PHE A 99 -19.06 4.22 -1.20
C PHE A 99 -19.65 2.95 -0.57
N LYS A 100 -18.83 1.90 -0.47
CA LYS A 100 -19.15 0.62 0.17
C LYS A 100 -17.88 0.02 0.75
N ALA A 101 -17.97 -0.63 1.90
CA ALA A 101 -16.84 -1.34 2.52
C ALA A 101 -16.23 -2.35 1.54
N PRO A 102 -14.90 -2.32 1.32
CA PRO A 102 -14.26 -3.25 0.40
C PRO A 102 -14.27 -4.68 0.96
N GLU A 103 -14.58 -5.64 0.09
CA GLU A 103 -14.64 -7.06 0.45
C GLU A 103 -13.39 -7.82 -0.01
N LEU A 104 -12.57 -7.21 -0.88
CA LEU A 104 -11.34 -7.79 -1.44
C LEU A 104 -10.17 -6.82 -1.25
N LEU A 105 -9.06 -7.34 -0.72
CA LEU A 105 -7.77 -6.65 -0.77
C LEU A 105 -6.85 -7.37 -1.75
N VAL A 106 -6.20 -6.61 -2.62
CA VAL A 106 -5.20 -7.11 -3.58
C VAL A 106 -3.87 -6.45 -3.26
N GLY A 107 -2.80 -7.22 -3.15
CA GLY A 107 -1.49 -6.68 -2.84
C GLY A 107 -0.37 -7.27 -3.69
N HIS A 108 0.56 -6.42 -4.12
CA HIS A 108 1.75 -6.82 -4.86
C HIS A 108 3.00 -6.67 -4.01
N SER A 109 3.84 -7.71 -3.95
CA SER A 109 5.11 -7.72 -3.21
C SER A 109 4.88 -7.30 -1.74
N LEU A 110 5.57 -6.27 -1.22
CA LEU A 110 5.37 -5.76 0.14
C LEU A 110 3.93 -5.29 0.40
N GLY A 111 3.24 -4.75 -0.60
CA GLY A 111 1.80 -4.47 -0.52
C GLY A 111 0.97 -5.72 -0.28
N GLY A 112 1.44 -6.89 -0.75
CA GLY A 112 0.84 -8.19 -0.45
C GLY A 112 0.96 -8.56 1.03
N ALA A 113 2.12 -8.34 1.64
CA ALA A 113 2.29 -8.50 3.09
C ALA A 113 1.40 -7.52 3.88
N ALA A 114 1.32 -6.26 3.43
CA ALA A 114 0.52 -5.24 4.09
C ALA A 114 -0.99 -5.57 4.06
N VAL A 115 -1.53 -6.09 2.93
CA VAL A 115 -2.96 -6.47 2.87
C VAL A 115 -3.28 -7.68 3.75
N ILE A 116 -2.35 -8.63 3.94
CA ILE A 116 -2.52 -9.74 4.89
C ILE A 116 -2.71 -9.18 6.31
N VAL A 117 -1.80 -8.30 6.74
CA VAL A 117 -1.88 -7.68 8.08
C VAL A 117 -3.12 -6.79 8.23
N ALA A 118 -3.45 -5.99 7.21
CA ALA A 118 -4.65 -5.15 7.25
C ALA A 118 -5.93 -5.98 7.33
N ALA A 119 -6.03 -7.07 6.57
CA ALA A 119 -7.18 -7.96 6.58
C ALA A 119 -7.45 -8.58 7.95
N SER A 120 -6.42 -8.92 8.72
CA SER A 120 -6.60 -9.45 10.08
C SER A 120 -7.25 -8.46 11.07
N LYS A 121 -7.33 -7.18 10.69
CA LYS A 121 -7.92 -6.08 11.48
C LYS A 121 -9.25 -5.58 10.90
N LEU A 122 -9.73 -6.14 9.79
CA LEU A 122 -10.88 -5.66 9.02
C LEU A 122 -11.95 -6.73 8.87
N GLU A 123 -13.07 -6.60 9.58
CA GLU A 123 -14.18 -7.56 9.54
C GLU A 123 -14.93 -7.59 8.19
N ASN A 124 -14.87 -6.50 7.43
CA ASN A 124 -15.53 -6.41 6.13
C ASN A 124 -14.79 -7.14 5.00
N VAL A 125 -13.51 -7.46 5.18
CA VAL A 125 -12.70 -8.13 4.16
C VAL A 125 -13.02 -9.63 4.14
N LYS A 126 -13.42 -10.14 2.98
CA LYS A 126 -13.81 -11.55 2.77
C LYS A 126 -12.75 -12.35 2.02
N ALA A 127 -11.89 -11.64 1.28
CA ALA A 127 -10.85 -12.27 0.48
C ALA A 127 -9.61 -11.39 0.36
N ILE A 128 -8.47 -12.05 0.22
CA ILE A 128 -7.18 -11.44 -0.12
C ILE A 128 -6.62 -12.12 -1.36
N ALA A 129 -6.01 -11.34 -2.25
CA ALA A 129 -5.22 -11.85 -3.36
C ALA A 129 -3.84 -11.20 -3.33
N THR A 130 -2.79 -12.01 -3.37
CA THR A 130 -1.41 -11.50 -3.36
C THR A 130 -0.65 -11.93 -4.61
N VAL A 131 0.21 -11.06 -5.10
CA VAL A 131 1.10 -11.33 -6.22
C VAL A 131 2.53 -11.14 -5.74
N GLY A 132 3.29 -12.23 -5.60
CA GLY A 132 4.69 -12.20 -5.16
C GLY A 132 4.89 -11.60 -3.77
N ALA A 133 3.95 -11.82 -2.83
CA ALA A 133 4.11 -11.38 -1.44
C ALA A 133 5.28 -12.12 -0.78
N PRO A 134 6.14 -11.42 -0.03
CA PRO A 134 7.20 -12.08 0.73
C PRO A 134 6.62 -12.82 1.93
N SER A 135 7.27 -13.92 2.32
CA SER A 135 6.91 -14.68 3.51
C SER A 135 7.29 -13.97 4.83
N THR A 136 8.20 -13.01 4.75
CA THR A 136 8.63 -12.16 5.87
C THR A 136 8.77 -10.72 5.44
N VAL A 137 8.41 -9.77 6.29
CA VAL A 137 8.51 -8.33 5.98
C VAL A 137 9.98 -7.91 5.80
N ASN A 138 10.89 -8.51 6.58
CA ASN A 138 12.32 -8.26 6.50
C ASN A 138 12.95 -8.59 5.13
N HIS A 139 12.25 -9.33 4.27
CA HIS A 139 12.79 -9.67 2.95
C HIS A 139 13.28 -8.45 2.15
N VAL A 140 12.64 -7.30 2.30
CA VAL A 140 13.02 -6.10 1.54
C VAL A 140 14.23 -5.34 2.11
N THR A 141 14.71 -5.67 3.31
CA THR A 141 15.81 -4.93 3.96
C THR A 141 17.13 -5.07 3.20
N HIS A 142 17.32 -6.15 2.43
CA HIS A 142 18.48 -6.30 1.56
C HIS A 142 18.60 -5.20 0.48
N LEU A 143 17.49 -4.55 0.13
CA LEU A 143 17.47 -3.47 -0.87
C LEU A 143 18.10 -2.16 -0.35
N PHE A 144 18.29 -2.04 0.94
CA PHE A 144 18.86 -0.85 1.59
C PHE A 144 19.83 -1.19 2.73
N SER A 145 20.45 -2.37 2.69
CA SER A 145 21.37 -2.83 3.75
C SER A 145 22.70 -2.07 3.78
N HIS A 146 23.08 -1.40 2.69
CA HIS A 146 24.35 -0.66 2.63
C HIS A 146 24.21 0.70 3.34
N GLY A 147 25.17 1.00 4.22
CA GLY A 147 25.28 2.28 4.92
C GLY A 147 24.37 2.41 6.14
N LEU A 148 23.71 1.34 6.57
CA LEU A 148 22.87 1.37 7.79
C LEU A 148 23.69 1.73 9.04
N GLU A 149 24.98 1.39 9.05
CA GLU A 149 25.94 1.74 10.10
C GLU A 149 26.11 3.25 10.31
N ASP A 150 25.85 4.04 9.28
CA ASP A 150 25.96 5.50 9.32
C ASP A 150 24.72 6.19 9.95
N ILE A 151 23.58 5.50 10.04
CA ILE A 151 22.33 6.10 10.56
C ILE A 151 22.47 6.67 11.98
N PRO A 152 23.16 6.00 12.95
CA PRO A 152 23.30 6.54 14.31
C PRO A 152 23.99 7.89 14.37
N GLU A 153 24.92 8.15 13.45
CA GLU A 153 25.67 9.42 13.42
C GLU A 153 24.95 10.50 12.61
N LYS A 154 24.32 10.12 11.48
CA LYS A 154 23.72 11.05 10.50
C LYS A 154 22.23 11.28 10.72
N GLY A 155 21.56 10.43 11.53
CA GLY A 155 20.11 10.43 11.73
C GLY A 155 19.32 9.84 10.56
N GLU A 156 19.74 10.11 9.32
CA GLU A 156 19.18 9.58 8.09
C GLU A 156 20.29 9.29 7.06
N ILE A 157 20.02 8.35 6.14
CA ILE A 157 20.90 8.05 5.01
C ILE A 157 20.10 8.03 3.70
N GLU A 158 20.79 8.26 2.59
CA GLU A 158 20.23 8.07 1.27
C GLU A 158 20.58 6.66 0.77
N VAL A 159 19.56 5.91 0.32
CA VAL A 159 19.70 4.59 -0.28
C VAL A 159 19.11 4.58 -1.68
N LYS A 160 19.64 3.74 -2.57
CA LYS A 160 19.11 3.59 -3.94
C LYS A 160 18.27 2.32 -4.03
N ILE A 161 16.98 2.46 -4.29
CA ILE A 161 16.05 1.35 -4.46
C ILE A 161 15.48 1.41 -5.88
N GLY A 162 15.75 0.38 -6.68
CA GLY A 162 15.33 0.37 -8.09
C GLY A 162 15.91 1.55 -8.90
N GLY A 163 17.14 2.00 -8.57
CA GLY A 163 17.82 3.12 -9.24
C GLY A 163 17.35 4.52 -8.80
N ARG A 164 16.40 4.63 -7.89
CA ARG A 164 15.90 5.91 -7.33
C ARG A 164 16.45 6.15 -5.93
N PRO A 165 16.87 7.39 -5.59
CA PRO A 165 17.31 7.73 -4.25
C PRO A 165 16.10 7.85 -3.31
N PHE A 166 16.26 7.35 -2.07
CA PHE A 166 15.29 7.47 -0.98
C PHE A 166 16.05 7.74 0.33
N LYS A 167 15.48 8.59 1.18
CA LYS A 167 15.97 8.80 2.53
C LYS A 167 15.31 7.83 3.48
N ILE A 168 16.09 7.20 4.36
CA ILE A 168 15.62 6.31 5.42
C ILE A 168 16.30 6.65 6.74
N ASN A 169 15.63 6.36 7.82
CA ASN A 169 16.09 6.57 9.20
C ASN A 169 16.01 5.27 10.02
N GLN A 170 16.41 5.33 11.28
CA GLN A 170 16.41 4.16 12.18
C GLN A 170 14.99 3.59 12.40
N ASP A 171 13.98 4.45 12.52
CA ASP A 171 12.60 4.02 12.73
C ASP A 171 12.08 3.24 11.52
N PHE A 172 12.37 3.72 10.31
CA PHE A 172 12.07 3.02 9.07
C PHE A 172 12.66 1.61 9.05
N VAL A 173 13.94 1.46 9.37
CA VAL A 173 14.64 0.16 9.35
C VAL A 173 14.09 -0.79 10.43
N SER A 174 13.93 -0.29 11.66
CA SER A 174 13.49 -1.10 12.79
C SER A 174 12.06 -1.62 12.66
N ASP A 175 11.22 -0.90 11.94
CA ASP A 175 9.81 -1.25 11.78
C ASP A 175 9.61 -2.58 11.02
N PHE A 176 10.48 -2.87 10.04
CA PHE A 176 10.41 -4.12 9.27
C PHE A 176 10.64 -5.37 10.12
N SER A 177 11.26 -5.27 11.28
CA SER A 177 11.47 -6.39 12.21
C SER A 177 10.32 -6.63 13.19
N LYS A 178 9.35 -5.71 13.28
CA LYS A 178 8.25 -5.78 14.25
C LYS A 178 7.11 -6.74 13.87
N THR A 179 7.00 -7.10 12.59
CA THR A 179 5.88 -7.88 12.08
C THR A 179 6.30 -9.31 11.76
N ASP A 180 5.65 -10.26 12.41
CA ASP A 180 5.79 -11.70 12.17
C ASP A 180 4.60 -12.19 11.33
N LEU A 181 4.72 -12.16 10.00
CA LEU A 181 3.65 -12.57 9.07
C LEU A 181 3.16 -14.01 9.30
N PRO A 182 4.03 -15.01 9.50
CA PRO A 182 3.60 -16.40 9.77
C PRO A 182 2.65 -16.56 10.95
N LYS A 183 2.66 -15.64 11.93
CA LYS A 183 1.72 -15.68 13.05
C LYS A 183 0.35 -15.07 12.75
N ILE A 184 0.22 -14.38 11.61
CA ILE A 184 -1.02 -13.69 11.22
C ILE A 184 -1.84 -14.54 10.27
N ILE A 185 -1.17 -15.40 9.51
CA ILE A 185 -1.79 -16.35 8.56
C ILE A 185 -2.20 -17.62 9.29
#